data_37f49c04b27aeab50ae014ed425e27ca
#
_entry.id   37f49c04b27aeab50ae014ed425e27ca
#
_cell.length_a   1.000
_cell.length_b   1.000
_cell.length_c   1.000
_cell.angle_alpha   90.00
_cell.angle_beta   90.00
_cell.angle_gamma   90.00
#
_symmetry.space_group_name_H-M   'P 1'
#
loop_
_entity.id
_entity.type
_entity.pdbx_description
1 polymer ?
#
loop_
_entity_poly.entity_id
_entity_poly.type
_entity_poly.pdbx_seq_one_letter_code
_entity_poly.pdbx_strand_id
1 'polypeptide(L)'
;MKKLIVFSLAVLATFTLRAGDEDSLDARKIMDSIDASMRYETGMVKLNNGVAQLNIPQGFKFLNAEQSQYVLSTLWGNPPDNSVLGMIFPENGGALVDSNYAFIITYEEEGHVDDKDAAKLDYDDLLKEIQSGETETNKERQKMGYPSIHIVGWAAKPFYDKANKRLHWAKEIAFGGEEDHTLNYNVRILGRKGVLVLNAVSGMNELKLVQQDIDKVLQIPTFTEGNKYTDFDSNIDEVAAYGIGGLIAGKVLAKAGFLAVLLKFGKFIIIGIAALGGIIFKFFKRKKKDELVYEAPPAGQLPNS
;
A
#
# COMPACT_ATOMS: atom_id res chain seq x y z
N MET A 1 1.43 -8.57 -14.93
CA MET A 1 1.90 -7.17 -14.81
C MET A 1 1.34 -6.67 -13.48
N LYS A 2 2.12 -6.80 -12.40
CA LYS A 2 1.70 -6.39 -11.06
C LYS A 2 1.81 -4.88 -10.97
N LYS A 3 0.70 -4.20 -10.72
CA LYS A 3 0.61 -2.76 -10.56
C LYS A 3 1.40 -2.35 -9.31
N LEU A 4 2.44 -1.55 -9.52
CA LEU A 4 3.15 -0.87 -8.45
C LEU A 4 2.17 0.17 -7.90
N ILE A 5 1.68 -0.03 -6.67
CA ILE A 5 0.85 0.95 -5.99
C ILE A 5 1.80 2.06 -5.54
N VAL A 6 1.93 3.08 -6.38
CA VAL A 6 2.58 4.32 -6.02
C VAL A 6 1.52 5.15 -5.32
N PHE A 7 1.60 5.28 -4.00
CA PHE A 7 0.81 6.24 -3.25
C PHE A 7 1.15 7.64 -3.77
N SER A 8 0.28 8.16 -4.63
CA SER A 8 0.33 9.55 -5.07
C SER A 8 -0.25 10.41 -3.97
N LEU A 9 0.61 11.09 -3.21
CA LEU A 9 0.18 12.18 -2.38
C LEU A 9 -0.24 13.32 -3.29
N ALA A 10 -1.51 13.63 -3.33
CA ALA A 10 -1.97 14.90 -3.87
C ALA A 10 -1.52 16.01 -2.91
N VAL A 11 -0.71 16.91 -3.42
CA VAL A 11 -0.40 18.19 -2.79
C VAL A 11 -1.74 18.91 -2.62
N LEU A 12 -2.11 19.24 -1.39
CA LEU A 12 -3.16 20.23 -1.13
C LEU A 12 -2.72 21.53 -1.83
N ALA A 13 -3.28 21.78 -2.99
CA ALA A 13 -3.16 23.09 -3.61
C ALA A 13 -3.89 24.06 -2.67
N THR A 14 -3.12 24.87 -1.94
CA THR A 14 -3.65 26.01 -1.21
C THR A 14 -4.20 26.99 -2.24
N PHE A 15 -5.49 26.88 -2.53
CA PHE A 15 -6.23 27.92 -3.22
C PHE A 15 -6.30 29.12 -2.27
N THR A 16 -5.36 30.04 -2.40
CA THR A 16 -5.55 31.39 -1.90
C THR A 16 -6.56 32.10 -2.82
N LEU A 17 -7.83 31.71 -2.71
CA LEU A 17 -8.93 32.48 -3.22
C LEU A 17 -9.04 33.75 -2.38
N ARG A 18 -8.72 34.90 -2.99
CA ARG A 18 -9.31 36.16 -2.59
C ARG A 18 -10.78 36.15 -3.02
N ALA A 19 -11.55 35.30 -2.35
CA ALA A 19 -13.01 35.30 -2.48
C ALA A 19 -13.56 36.40 -1.59
N GLY A 20 -14.57 37.11 -2.06
CA GLY A 20 -15.34 38.01 -1.23
C GLY A 20 -16.08 37.22 -0.14
N ASP A 21 -16.57 37.90 0.92
CA ASP A 21 -17.21 37.26 2.09
C ASP A 21 -18.39 36.35 1.70
N GLU A 22 -19.11 36.62 0.61
CA GLU A 22 -20.20 35.77 0.12
C GLU A 22 -19.73 34.44 -0.45
N ASP A 23 -18.67 34.43 -1.24
CA ASP A 23 -18.07 33.19 -1.83
C ASP A 23 -17.55 32.27 -0.72
N SER A 24 -17.04 32.84 0.38
CA SER A 24 -16.55 32.08 1.53
C SER A 24 -17.67 31.41 2.32
N LEU A 25 -18.85 32.05 2.42
CA LEU A 25 -20.03 31.49 3.09
C LEU A 25 -20.65 30.34 2.31
N ASP A 26 -20.68 30.42 0.98
CA ASP A 26 -21.21 29.33 0.14
C ASP A 26 -20.25 28.14 0.08
N ALA A 27 -18.93 28.36 0.07
CA ALA A 27 -17.94 27.30 0.20
C ALA A 27 -18.08 26.54 1.54
N ARG A 28 -18.27 27.26 2.66
CA ARG A 28 -18.52 26.65 3.97
C ARG A 28 -19.80 25.81 4.00
N LYS A 29 -20.90 26.30 3.45
CA LYS A 29 -22.17 25.53 3.37
C LYS A 29 -21.99 24.25 2.55
N ILE A 30 -21.20 24.28 1.48
CA ILE A 30 -20.88 23.10 0.67
C ILE A 30 -20.06 22.11 1.50
N MET A 31 -19.03 22.58 2.20
CA MET A 31 -18.20 21.74 3.08
C MET A 31 -19.02 21.10 4.20
N ASP A 32 -19.88 21.88 4.88
CA ASP A 32 -20.78 21.40 5.92
C ASP A 32 -21.77 20.36 5.38
N SER A 33 -22.29 20.57 4.16
CA SER A 33 -23.18 19.60 3.50
C SER A 33 -22.48 18.29 3.17
N ILE A 34 -21.22 18.35 2.70
CA ILE A 34 -20.43 17.16 2.40
C ILE A 34 -20.12 16.41 3.70
N ASP A 35 -19.66 17.10 4.73
CA ASP A 35 -19.35 16.46 6.04
C ASP A 35 -20.60 15.84 6.68
N ALA A 36 -21.75 16.51 6.59
CA ALA A 36 -23.04 15.99 7.05
C ALA A 36 -23.53 14.76 6.25
N SER A 37 -23.04 14.56 5.02
CA SER A 37 -23.35 13.37 4.21
C SER A 37 -22.52 12.14 4.61
N MET A 38 -21.42 12.33 5.35
CA MET A 38 -20.53 11.27 5.79
C MET A 38 -21.19 10.47 6.93
N ARG A 39 -21.19 9.15 6.78
CA ARG A 39 -21.73 8.23 7.78
C ARG A 39 -20.60 7.63 8.60
N TYR A 40 -20.17 8.36 9.61
CA TYR A 40 -19.14 7.88 10.52
C TYR A 40 -19.68 6.80 11.45
N GLU A 41 -18.90 5.73 11.61
CA GLU A 41 -19.18 4.59 12.47
C GLU A 41 -18.27 4.60 13.69
N THR A 42 -18.76 4.08 14.83
CA THR A 42 -18.02 3.89 16.09
C THR A 42 -18.29 2.49 16.64
N GLY A 43 -17.53 2.06 17.65
CA GLY A 43 -17.67 0.73 18.22
C GLY A 43 -17.11 -0.38 17.30
N MET A 44 -17.78 -1.52 17.26
CA MET A 44 -17.30 -2.69 16.54
C MET A 44 -17.70 -2.65 15.06
N VAL A 45 -16.71 -2.56 14.18
CA VAL A 45 -16.88 -2.56 12.72
C VAL A 45 -16.13 -3.75 12.12
N LYS A 46 -16.77 -4.50 11.23
CA LYS A 46 -16.12 -5.58 10.46
C LYS A 46 -15.65 -5.03 9.13
N LEU A 47 -14.40 -5.29 8.78
CA LEU A 47 -13.89 -4.93 7.46
C LEU A 47 -14.50 -5.83 6.38
N ASN A 48 -14.77 -5.25 5.20
CA ASN A 48 -15.47 -5.94 4.10
C ASN A 48 -14.78 -7.22 3.62
N ASN A 49 -13.44 -7.32 3.74
CA ASN A 49 -12.69 -8.52 3.37
C ASN A 49 -12.76 -9.64 4.43
N GLY A 50 -13.36 -9.38 5.59
CA GLY A 50 -13.55 -10.36 6.66
C GLY A 50 -12.29 -10.77 7.43
N VAL A 51 -11.10 -10.29 7.05
CA VAL A 51 -9.83 -10.71 7.71
C VAL A 51 -9.62 -10.06 9.07
N ALA A 52 -10.20 -8.89 9.28
CA ALA A 52 -10.06 -8.13 10.52
C ALA A 52 -11.35 -7.38 10.89
N GLN A 53 -11.42 -6.99 12.15
CA GLN A 53 -12.44 -6.11 12.71
C GLN A 53 -11.77 -4.95 13.43
N LEU A 54 -12.48 -3.84 13.52
CA LEU A 54 -12.05 -2.63 14.19
C LEU A 54 -12.91 -2.42 15.43
N ASN A 55 -12.29 -2.14 16.56
CA ASN A 55 -12.99 -1.64 17.74
C ASN A 55 -12.70 -0.14 17.87
N ILE A 56 -13.55 0.69 17.28
CA ILE A 56 -13.38 2.14 17.22
C ILE A 56 -13.75 2.71 18.61
N PRO A 57 -12.75 3.18 19.40
CA PRO A 57 -13.01 3.69 20.75
C PRO A 57 -13.55 5.12 20.70
N GLN A 58 -14.01 5.59 21.85
CA GLN A 58 -14.32 7.01 22.02
C GLN A 58 -13.09 7.87 21.66
N GLY A 59 -13.33 9.00 21.00
CA GLY A 59 -12.32 9.89 20.48
C GLY A 59 -11.88 9.58 19.04
N PHE A 60 -12.46 8.53 18.43
CA PHE A 60 -12.27 8.18 17.02
C PHE A 60 -13.57 7.87 16.32
N LYS A 61 -13.54 7.99 14.99
CA LYS A 61 -14.64 7.63 14.09
C LYS A 61 -14.10 7.00 12.81
N PHE A 62 -14.89 6.15 12.17
CA PHE A 62 -14.50 5.37 11.01
C PHE A 62 -15.40 5.67 9.82
N LEU A 63 -14.81 5.78 8.64
CA LEU A 63 -15.50 5.78 7.35
C LEU A 63 -15.26 4.45 6.64
N ASN A 64 -16.34 3.85 6.12
CA ASN A 64 -16.26 2.62 5.35
C ASN A 64 -15.53 2.80 4.00
N ALA A 65 -15.27 1.70 3.30
CA ALA A 65 -14.50 1.69 2.06
C ALA A 65 -15.08 2.62 0.98
N GLU A 66 -16.41 2.61 0.79
CA GLU A 66 -17.08 3.41 -0.25
C GLU A 66 -16.90 4.91 0.00
N GLN A 67 -17.19 5.38 1.22
CA GLN A 67 -17.03 6.78 1.58
C GLN A 67 -15.57 7.22 1.65
N SER A 68 -14.67 6.31 2.05
CA SER A 68 -13.22 6.55 2.02
C SER A 68 -12.70 6.73 0.59
N GLN A 69 -13.20 5.97 -0.39
CA GLN A 69 -12.90 6.19 -1.80
C GLN A 69 -13.36 7.56 -2.28
N TYR A 70 -14.56 7.99 -1.90
CA TYR A 70 -15.06 9.33 -2.23
C TYR A 70 -14.15 10.43 -1.65
N VAL A 71 -13.77 10.30 -0.37
CA VAL A 71 -12.83 11.25 0.26
C VAL A 71 -11.49 11.27 -0.46
N LEU A 72 -10.88 10.10 -0.67
CA LEU A 72 -9.55 10.00 -1.26
C LEU A 72 -9.52 10.48 -2.72
N SER A 73 -10.48 10.03 -3.55
CA SER A 73 -10.43 10.30 -4.98
C SER A 73 -11.13 11.59 -5.37
N THR A 74 -12.30 11.89 -4.82
CA THR A 74 -13.08 13.05 -5.22
C THR A 74 -12.70 14.31 -4.44
N LEU A 75 -12.53 14.20 -3.12
CA LEU A 75 -12.23 15.37 -2.30
C LEU A 75 -10.73 15.68 -2.27
N TRP A 76 -9.88 14.66 -2.14
CA TRP A 76 -8.42 14.82 -2.02
C TRP A 76 -7.66 14.63 -3.34
N GLY A 77 -8.36 14.27 -4.45
CA GLY A 77 -7.76 14.17 -5.79
C GLY A 77 -6.77 13.02 -5.97
N ASN A 78 -6.79 12.00 -5.10
CA ASN A 78 -5.94 10.83 -5.28
C ASN A 78 -6.48 9.91 -6.39
N PRO A 79 -5.63 9.12 -7.05
CA PRO A 79 -6.08 8.05 -7.93
C PRO A 79 -6.98 7.06 -7.17
N PRO A 80 -8.03 6.51 -7.80
CA PRO A 80 -8.86 5.49 -7.18
C PRO A 80 -8.04 4.26 -6.76
N ASP A 81 -8.25 3.78 -5.53
CA ASP A 81 -7.59 2.60 -4.98
C ASP A 81 -8.60 1.66 -4.32
N ASN A 82 -8.95 0.59 -5.03
CA ASN A 82 -9.93 -0.41 -4.57
C ASN A 82 -9.42 -1.28 -3.40
N SER A 83 -8.16 -1.13 -2.98
CA SER A 83 -7.60 -1.83 -1.81
C SER A 83 -7.97 -1.17 -0.48
N VAL A 84 -8.50 0.06 -0.51
CA VAL A 84 -8.90 0.79 0.69
C VAL A 84 -10.10 0.14 1.34
N LEU A 85 -9.95 -0.22 2.61
CA LEU A 85 -10.97 -0.86 3.44
C LEU A 85 -11.73 0.14 4.32
N GLY A 86 -11.19 1.36 4.48
CA GLY A 86 -11.78 2.42 5.27
C GLY A 86 -10.76 3.44 5.74
N MET A 87 -11.25 4.44 6.48
CA MET A 87 -10.41 5.47 7.11
C MET A 87 -10.81 5.68 8.56
N ILE A 88 -9.83 5.86 9.45
CA ILE A 88 -10.03 6.24 10.85
C ILE A 88 -9.63 7.70 11.02
N PHE A 89 -10.51 8.48 11.59
CA PHE A 89 -10.29 9.88 11.96
C PHE A 89 -10.36 10.05 13.47
N PRO A 90 -9.66 11.03 14.06
CA PRO A 90 -10.02 11.55 15.38
C PRO A 90 -11.47 12.06 15.38
N GLU A 91 -12.12 12.06 16.53
CA GLU A 91 -13.53 12.47 16.65
C GLU A 91 -13.76 13.91 16.15
N ASN A 92 -12.83 14.81 16.49
CA ASN A 92 -12.88 16.23 16.06
C ASN A 92 -12.32 16.44 14.65
N GLY A 93 -11.89 15.37 13.97
CA GLY A 93 -11.38 15.37 12.64
C GLY A 93 -12.44 15.07 11.59
N GLY A 94 -12.06 15.11 10.33
CA GLY A 94 -12.96 14.78 9.23
C GLY A 94 -12.30 14.98 7.86
N ALA A 95 -13.02 14.62 6.83
CA ALA A 95 -12.51 14.65 5.46
C ALA A 95 -12.17 16.06 4.95
N LEU A 96 -12.76 17.10 5.56
CA LEU A 96 -12.64 18.50 5.15
C LEU A 96 -12.08 19.41 6.24
N VAL A 97 -11.45 18.85 7.29
CA VAL A 97 -10.85 19.60 8.39
C VAL A 97 -9.37 19.82 8.09
N ASP A 98 -8.94 21.09 8.01
CA ASP A 98 -7.58 21.48 7.57
C ASP A 98 -6.45 21.02 8.50
N SER A 99 -6.71 20.81 9.78
CA SER A 99 -5.68 20.50 10.80
C SER A 99 -5.97 19.13 11.38
N ASN A 100 -5.57 18.07 10.66
CA ASN A 100 -5.94 16.74 11.06
C ASN A 100 -5.11 15.64 10.38
N TYR A 101 -5.23 14.45 10.92
CA TYR A 101 -4.72 13.24 10.28
C TYR A 101 -5.86 12.22 10.11
N ALA A 102 -5.68 11.32 9.17
CA ALA A 102 -6.53 10.15 9.01
C ALA A 102 -5.66 8.93 8.73
N PHE A 103 -5.99 7.79 9.33
CA PHE A 103 -5.38 6.52 8.97
C PHE A 103 -6.19 5.83 7.87
N ILE A 104 -5.62 5.72 6.69
CA ILE A 104 -6.14 4.92 5.58
C ILE A 104 -5.80 3.46 5.85
N ILE A 105 -6.81 2.59 5.78
CA ILE A 105 -6.67 1.16 6.06
C ILE A 105 -6.67 0.37 4.76
N THR A 106 -5.66 -0.47 4.57
CA THR A 106 -5.59 -1.46 3.50
C THR A 106 -5.14 -2.81 4.05
N TYR A 107 -5.28 -3.88 3.26
CA TYR A 107 -4.73 -5.20 3.58
C TYR A 107 -3.83 -5.67 2.45
N GLU A 108 -2.62 -6.07 2.78
CA GLU A 108 -1.63 -6.60 1.85
C GLU A 108 -1.51 -8.11 2.06
N GLU A 109 -2.08 -8.91 1.16
CA GLU A 109 -2.01 -10.37 1.17
C GLU A 109 -0.71 -10.83 0.51
N GLU A 110 0.40 -10.77 1.25
CA GLU A 110 1.75 -11.04 0.75
C GLU A 110 2.38 -12.31 1.36
N GLY A 111 1.59 -13.09 2.07
CA GLY A 111 2.05 -14.22 2.86
C GLY A 111 2.39 -13.84 4.30
N HIS A 112 2.77 -14.83 5.07
CA HIS A 112 3.18 -14.67 6.46
C HIS A 112 4.54 -13.97 6.57
N VAL A 113 4.60 -12.84 7.24
CA VAL A 113 5.84 -12.09 7.43
C VAL A 113 6.60 -12.65 8.65
N ASP A 114 7.75 -13.28 8.42
CA ASP A 114 8.62 -13.75 9.52
C ASP A 114 9.24 -12.55 10.25
N ASP A 115 9.16 -12.53 11.58
CA ASP A 115 9.62 -11.41 12.41
C ASP A 115 10.99 -11.65 13.08
N LYS A 116 11.73 -12.69 12.65
CA LYS A 116 13.02 -13.07 13.25
C LYS A 116 14.13 -12.05 13.03
N ASP A 117 14.02 -11.23 11.99
CA ASP A 117 14.98 -10.17 11.65
C ASP A 117 14.83 -8.94 12.54
N ALA A 118 13.66 -8.70 13.13
CA ALA A 118 13.32 -7.48 13.87
C ALA A 118 14.35 -7.07 14.93
N ALA A 119 14.88 -8.05 15.69
CA ALA A 119 15.83 -7.79 16.77
C ALA A 119 17.26 -7.43 16.28
N LYS A 120 17.53 -7.58 14.97
CA LYS A 120 18.84 -7.37 14.37
C LYS A 120 18.91 -6.13 13.48
N LEU A 121 17.78 -5.42 13.31
CA LEU A 121 17.70 -4.26 12.44
C LEU A 121 18.39 -3.06 13.08
N ASP A 122 19.29 -2.44 12.34
CA ASP A 122 19.77 -1.10 12.61
C ASP A 122 18.90 -0.12 11.80
N TYR A 123 18.11 0.68 12.50
CA TYR A 123 17.15 1.58 11.84
C TYR A 123 17.83 2.80 11.20
N ASP A 124 19.02 3.19 11.66
CA ASP A 124 19.76 4.31 11.07
C ASP A 124 20.43 3.85 9.75
N ASP A 125 20.93 2.62 9.70
CA ASP A 125 21.42 2.04 8.45
C ASP A 125 20.29 1.75 7.47
N LEU A 126 19.16 1.28 7.96
CA LEU A 126 17.96 1.07 7.14
C LEU A 126 17.46 2.40 6.52
N LEU A 127 17.52 3.52 7.26
CA LEU A 127 17.16 4.83 6.73
C LEU A 127 18.09 5.24 5.58
N LYS A 128 19.42 5.08 5.75
CA LYS A 128 20.40 5.37 4.69
C LYS A 128 20.14 4.54 3.43
N GLU A 129 19.77 3.27 3.61
CA GLU A 129 19.44 2.38 2.50
C GLU A 129 18.18 2.86 1.76
N ILE A 130 17.12 3.27 2.49
CA ILE A 130 15.92 3.85 1.91
C ILE A 130 16.25 5.13 1.13
N GLN A 131 17.04 6.04 1.73
CA GLN A 131 17.46 7.29 1.10
C GLN A 131 18.30 7.02 -0.17
N SER A 132 19.13 6.00 -0.18
CA SER A 132 19.93 5.63 -1.35
C SER A 132 19.07 5.23 -2.58
N GLY A 133 17.86 4.76 -2.34
CA GLY A 133 16.88 4.40 -3.39
C GLY A 133 16.10 5.59 -3.97
N GLU A 134 16.21 6.79 -3.39
CA GLU A 134 15.44 7.97 -3.81
C GLU A 134 15.68 8.37 -5.27
N THR A 135 16.93 8.26 -5.74
CA THR A 135 17.28 8.65 -7.10
C THR A 135 16.46 7.89 -8.15
N GLU A 136 16.32 6.58 -7.98
CA GLU A 136 15.55 5.77 -8.92
C GLU A 136 14.05 6.00 -8.75
N THR A 137 13.58 6.09 -7.51
CA THR A 137 12.19 6.44 -7.20
C THR A 137 11.81 7.78 -7.84
N ASN A 138 12.65 8.79 -7.72
CA ASN A 138 12.40 10.12 -8.27
C ASN A 138 12.39 10.14 -9.81
N LYS A 139 13.23 9.34 -10.46
CA LYS A 139 13.14 9.17 -11.93
C LYS A 139 11.79 8.64 -12.37
N GLU A 140 11.26 7.61 -11.68
CA GLU A 140 9.94 7.06 -12.00
C GLU A 140 8.81 8.07 -11.70
N ARG A 141 8.90 8.80 -10.59
CA ARG A 141 7.95 9.87 -10.24
C ARG A 141 7.91 10.97 -11.31
N GLN A 142 9.08 11.45 -11.74
CA GLN A 142 9.18 12.48 -12.80
C GLN A 142 8.60 12.01 -14.13
N LYS A 143 8.81 10.76 -14.53
CA LYS A 143 8.18 10.17 -15.73
C LYS A 143 6.66 10.19 -15.67
N MET A 144 6.09 10.08 -14.46
CA MET A 144 4.65 10.12 -14.22
C MET A 144 4.12 11.54 -13.97
N GLY A 145 4.96 12.57 -14.02
CA GLY A 145 4.58 13.98 -13.79
C GLY A 145 4.45 14.36 -12.31
N TYR A 146 4.99 13.55 -11.37
CA TYR A 146 4.95 13.85 -9.94
C TYR A 146 6.20 14.59 -9.49
N PRO A 147 6.12 15.46 -8.45
CA PRO A 147 7.28 16.08 -7.85
C PRO A 147 8.23 15.04 -7.25
N SER A 148 9.52 15.37 -7.18
CA SER A 148 10.50 14.55 -6.47
C SER A 148 10.17 14.47 -4.98
N ILE A 149 10.66 13.42 -4.32
CA ILE A 149 10.60 13.26 -2.87
C ILE A 149 12.02 13.20 -2.30
N HIS A 150 12.18 13.72 -1.08
CA HIS A 150 13.37 13.53 -0.27
C HIS A 150 12.95 13.08 1.13
N ILE A 151 13.46 11.94 1.59
CA ILE A 151 13.22 11.43 2.94
C ILE A 151 14.23 12.09 3.86
N VAL A 152 13.77 13.08 4.62
CA VAL A 152 14.59 13.88 5.54
C VAL A 152 15.13 13.00 6.67
N GLY A 153 14.25 12.16 7.23
CA GLY A 153 14.60 11.27 8.31
C GLY A 153 13.42 10.55 8.95
N TRP A 154 13.69 9.94 10.09
CA TRP A 154 12.64 9.42 10.95
C TRP A 154 11.99 10.54 11.75
N ALA A 155 10.72 10.82 11.51
CA ALA A 155 9.90 11.64 12.41
C ALA A 155 9.56 10.85 13.70
N ALA A 156 9.40 9.52 13.58
CA ALA A 156 9.39 8.58 14.68
C ALA A 156 10.15 7.31 14.24
N LYS A 157 11.18 6.92 15.01
CA LYS A 157 11.96 5.69 14.70
C LYS A 157 11.04 4.47 14.72
N PRO A 158 11.32 3.45 13.88
CA PRO A 158 10.55 2.21 13.90
C PRO A 158 10.57 1.55 15.29
N PHE A 159 9.39 1.09 15.68
CA PHE A 159 9.22 0.30 16.90
C PHE A 159 8.36 -0.93 16.59
N TYR A 160 8.89 -2.11 16.94
CA TYR A 160 8.19 -3.38 16.76
C TYR A 160 7.82 -4.01 18.10
N ASP A 161 6.51 -4.06 18.37
CA ASP A 161 5.95 -4.82 19.49
C ASP A 161 5.81 -6.30 19.08
N LYS A 162 6.82 -7.09 19.48
CA LYS A 162 6.87 -8.52 19.16
C LYS A 162 5.72 -9.31 19.79
N ALA A 163 5.22 -8.90 20.95
CA ALA A 163 4.15 -9.61 21.65
C ALA A 163 2.82 -9.48 20.91
N ASN A 164 2.52 -8.28 20.42
CA ASN A 164 1.27 -7.96 19.73
C ASN A 164 1.40 -7.96 18.20
N LYS A 165 2.61 -8.25 17.66
CA LYS A 165 2.88 -8.29 16.21
C LYS A 165 2.53 -6.97 15.51
N ARG A 166 2.88 -5.84 16.13
CA ARG A 166 2.58 -4.48 15.68
C ARG A 166 3.87 -3.72 15.46
N LEU A 167 3.98 -3.12 14.29
CA LEU A 167 5.12 -2.31 13.89
C LEU A 167 4.61 -0.92 13.52
N HIS A 168 5.29 0.13 13.99
CA HIS A 168 4.98 1.49 13.55
C HIS A 168 6.24 2.35 13.44
N TRP A 169 6.18 3.34 12.56
CA TRP A 169 7.23 4.34 12.35
C TRP A 169 6.67 5.55 11.62
N ALA A 170 7.41 6.65 11.62
CA ALA A 170 7.08 7.80 10.78
C ALA A 170 8.30 8.33 10.06
N LYS A 171 8.09 8.75 8.81
CA LYS A 171 9.08 9.47 8.00
C LYS A 171 8.66 10.92 7.82
N GLU A 172 9.64 11.81 7.84
CA GLU A 172 9.52 13.18 7.38
C GLU A 172 9.94 13.22 5.91
N ILE A 173 9.07 13.76 5.04
CA ILE A 173 9.26 13.76 3.59
C ILE A 173 9.10 15.18 3.07
N ALA A 174 10.12 15.67 2.33
CA ALA A 174 10.03 16.90 1.54
C ALA A 174 9.62 16.59 0.10
N PHE A 175 8.76 17.41 -0.47
CA PHE A 175 8.29 17.30 -1.86
C PHE A 175 8.78 18.48 -2.68
N GLY A 176 9.38 18.21 -3.85
CA GLY A 176 9.70 19.21 -4.87
C GLY A 176 10.56 20.39 -4.41
N GLY A 177 11.13 20.35 -3.20
CA GLY A 177 11.85 21.47 -2.59
C GLY A 177 10.95 22.45 -1.82
N GLU A 178 9.73 22.06 -1.50
CA GLU A 178 8.81 22.81 -0.63
C GLU A 178 9.39 22.92 0.80
N GLU A 179 9.13 24.06 1.48
CA GLU A 179 9.57 24.28 2.86
C GLU A 179 8.75 23.47 3.86
N ASP A 180 7.47 23.23 3.54
CA ASP A 180 6.57 22.45 4.38
C ASP A 180 6.77 20.95 4.13
N HIS A 181 7.20 20.24 5.17
CA HIS A 181 7.43 18.80 5.10
C HIS A 181 6.17 18.01 5.49
N THR A 182 6.06 16.83 4.90
CA THR A 182 4.97 15.90 5.11
C THR A 182 5.37 14.83 6.12
N LEU A 183 4.48 14.58 7.08
CA LEU A 183 4.51 13.42 7.96
C LEU A 183 3.89 12.21 7.25
N ASN A 184 4.64 11.13 7.14
CA ASN A 184 4.12 9.84 6.68
C ASN A 184 4.23 8.83 7.82
N TYR A 185 3.13 8.63 8.56
CA TYR A 185 3.06 7.70 9.69
C TYR A 185 2.53 6.34 9.25
N ASN A 186 3.25 5.30 9.57
CA ASN A 186 2.97 3.95 9.13
C ASN A 186 2.73 3.04 10.32
N VAL A 187 1.68 2.22 10.23
CA VAL A 187 1.40 1.11 11.13
C VAL A 187 1.24 -0.16 10.31
N ARG A 188 1.81 -1.24 10.79
CA ARG A 188 1.68 -2.59 10.22
C ARG A 188 1.30 -3.56 11.33
N ILE A 189 0.23 -4.31 11.12
CA ILE A 189 -0.20 -5.36 12.05
C ILE A 189 -0.10 -6.67 11.30
N LEU A 190 0.73 -7.58 11.81
CA LEU A 190 1.02 -8.85 11.14
C LEU A 190 -0.10 -9.84 11.38
N GLY A 191 -0.58 -10.46 10.31
CA GLY A 191 -1.59 -11.52 10.31
C GLY A 191 -1.04 -12.84 9.78
N ARG A 192 -1.93 -13.82 9.62
CA ARG A 192 -1.60 -15.15 9.12
C ARG A 192 -1.03 -15.11 7.70
N LYS A 193 -1.71 -14.42 6.77
CA LYS A 193 -1.42 -14.45 5.33
C LYS A 193 -1.07 -13.08 4.76
N GLY A 194 -0.83 -12.10 5.62
CA GLY A 194 -0.53 -10.75 5.17
C GLY A 194 -0.52 -9.75 6.32
N VAL A 195 -0.58 -8.49 5.95
CA VAL A 195 -0.38 -7.36 6.85
C VAL A 195 -1.53 -6.39 6.71
N LEU A 196 -2.15 -6.03 7.83
CA LEU A 196 -3.05 -4.89 7.87
C LEU A 196 -2.23 -3.61 7.97
N VAL A 197 -2.45 -2.72 7.05
CA VAL A 197 -1.72 -1.47 6.87
C VAL A 197 -2.62 -0.32 7.29
N LEU A 198 -2.12 0.52 8.20
CA LEU A 198 -2.72 1.81 8.49
C LEU A 198 -1.67 2.87 8.15
N ASN A 199 -2.02 3.78 7.27
CA ASN A 199 -1.11 4.82 6.81
C ASN A 199 -1.74 6.19 6.98
N ALA A 200 -1.09 7.07 7.74
CA ALA A 200 -1.52 8.45 7.88
C ALA A 200 -0.52 9.39 7.20
N VAL A 201 -1.08 10.37 6.52
CA VAL A 201 -0.32 11.44 5.90
C VAL A 201 -0.90 12.78 6.35
N SER A 202 -0.03 13.66 6.83
CA SER A 202 -0.40 15.00 7.33
C SER A 202 0.80 15.95 7.27
N GLY A 203 0.64 17.18 7.70
CA GLY A 203 1.76 18.07 7.95
C GLY A 203 2.60 17.63 9.17
N MET A 204 3.84 18.05 9.25
CA MET A 204 4.72 17.74 10.39
C MET A 204 4.24 18.33 11.73
N ASN A 205 3.43 19.40 11.69
CA ASN A 205 2.76 19.98 12.86
C ASN A 205 1.84 18.99 13.58
N GLU A 206 1.31 17.98 12.88
CA GLU A 206 0.40 16.96 13.43
C GLU A 206 1.14 15.80 14.12
N LEU A 207 2.47 15.72 14.01
CA LEU A 207 3.26 14.62 14.59
C LEU A 207 2.95 14.38 16.07
N LYS A 208 2.88 15.46 16.85
CA LYS A 208 2.61 15.36 18.30
C LYS A 208 1.24 14.78 18.58
N LEU A 209 0.23 15.16 17.80
CA LEU A 209 -1.13 14.66 17.94
C LEU A 209 -1.19 13.17 17.58
N VAL A 210 -0.57 12.78 16.45
CA VAL A 210 -0.50 11.37 16.06
C VAL A 210 0.21 10.53 17.13
N GLN A 211 1.33 11.04 17.70
CA GLN A 211 2.05 10.34 18.77
C GLN A 211 1.26 10.19 20.07
N GLN A 212 0.38 11.12 20.39
CA GLN A 212 -0.52 11.02 21.56
C GLN A 212 -1.60 9.94 21.38
N ASP A 213 -2.00 9.71 20.15
CA ASP A 213 -3.10 8.81 19.81
C ASP A 213 -2.63 7.41 19.35
N ILE A 214 -1.35 7.25 19.00
CA ILE A 214 -0.86 6.02 18.35
C ILE A 214 -1.13 4.76 19.17
N ASP A 215 -0.97 4.80 20.48
CA ASP A 215 -1.20 3.64 21.34
C ASP A 215 -2.66 3.15 21.30
N LYS A 216 -3.63 4.09 21.15
CA LYS A 216 -5.03 3.76 20.95
C LYS A 216 -5.27 3.21 19.54
N VAL A 217 -4.70 3.88 18.52
CA VAL A 217 -4.83 3.46 17.12
C VAL A 217 -4.29 2.05 16.91
N LEU A 218 -3.16 1.71 17.52
CA LEU A 218 -2.57 0.36 17.46
C LEU A 218 -3.51 -0.73 18.00
N GLN A 219 -4.43 -0.38 18.91
CA GLN A 219 -5.35 -1.34 19.53
C GLN A 219 -6.69 -1.47 18.80
N ILE A 220 -6.99 -0.57 17.86
CA ILE A 220 -8.26 -0.58 17.12
C ILE A 220 -8.42 -1.87 16.29
N PRO A 221 -7.45 -2.28 15.43
CA PRO A 221 -7.64 -3.45 14.60
C PRO A 221 -7.30 -4.76 15.33
N THR A 222 -8.11 -5.78 15.06
CA THR A 222 -7.85 -7.17 15.47
C THR A 222 -8.18 -8.13 14.34
N PHE A 223 -7.31 -9.09 14.08
CA PHE A 223 -7.58 -10.15 13.12
C PHE A 223 -8.70 -11.08 13.63
N THR A 224 -9.55 -11.52 12.72
CA THR A 224 -10.58 -12.51 13.01
C THR A 224 -9.96 -13.90 13.22
N GLU A 225 -10.75 -14.83 13.75
CA GLU A 225 -10.33 -16.22 13.95
C GLU A 225 -9.89 -16.84 12.62
N GLY A 226 -8.77 -17.55 12.62
CA GLY A 226 -8.15 -18.15 11.43
C GLY A 226 -7.28 -17.18 10.62
N ASN A 227 -7.23 -15.88 10.98
CA ASN A 227 -6.41 -14.86 10.30
C ASN A 227 -5.34 -14.24 11.20
N LYS A 228 -5.24 -14.65 12.47
CA LYS A 228 -4.25 -14.16 13.42
C LYS A 228 -2.85 -14.63 13.01
N TYR A 229 -1.82 -13.90 13.41
CA TYR A 229 -0.42 -14.27 13.17
C TYR A 229 -0.09 -15.69 13.64
N THR A 230 -0.65 -16.08 14.79
CA THR A 230 -0.46 -17.41 15.41
C THR A 230 -1.18 -18.54 14.70
N ASP A 231 -2.09 -18.23 13.79
CA ASP A 231 -2.85 -19.23 13.02
C ASP A 231 -2.08 -19.72 11.77
N PHE A 232 -0.84 -19.26 11.59
CA PHE A 232 0.03 -19.66 10.49
C PHE A 232 0.31 -21.17 10.51
N ASP A 233 0.13 -21.81 9.36
CA ASP A 233 0.45 -23.21 9.12
C ASP A 233 1.42 -23.33 7.94
N SER A 234 2.65 -23.71 8.23
CA SER A 234 3.73 -23.86 7.25
C SER A 234 3.48 -24.89 6.15
N ASN A 235 2.48 -25.76 6.32
CA ASN A 235 2.14 -26.78 5.32
C ASN A 235 1.24 -26.24 4.20
N ILE A 236 0.50 -25.17 4.49
CA ILE A 236 -0.54 -24.65 3.56
C ILE A 236 -0.44 -23.15 3.30
N ASP A 237 0.26 -22.39 4.15
CA ASP A 237 0.35 -20.94 4.03
C ASP A 237 1.67 -20.54 3.35
N GLU A 238 1.58 -19.48 2.54
CA GLU A 238 2.77 -18.87 1.93
C GLU A 238 3.50 -17.96 2.93
N VAL A 239 4.83 -17.92 2.82
CA VAL A 239 5.68 -17.01 3.58
C VAL A 239 6.03 -15.81 2.70
N ALA A 240 5.97 -14.61 3.27
CA ALA A 240 6.38 -13.40 2.57
C ALA A 240 7.87 -13.46 2.18
N ALA A 241 8.22 -12.83 1.07
CA ALA A 241 9.61 -12.81 0.57
C ALA A 241 10.54 -11.90 1.40
N TYR A 242 10.03 -11.27 2.46
CA TYR A 242 10.74 -10.29 3.31
C TYR A 242 10.25 -10.38 4.76
N GLY A 243 11.07 -9.86 5.68
CA GLY A 243 10.75 -9.73 7.11
C GLY A 243 10.39 -8.28 7.47
N ILE A 244 10.62 -7.93 8.74
CA ILE A 244 10.31 -6.60 9.29
C ILE A 244 11.09 -5.48 8.58
N GLY A 245 12.36 -5.71 8.27
CA GLY A 245 13.16 -4.73 7.51
C GLY A 245 12.55 -4.40 6.15
N GLY A 246 12.04 -5.41 5.44
CA GLY A 246 11.36 -5.20 4.16
C GLY A 246 10.04 -4.45 4.26
N LEU A 247 9.28 -4.62 5.35
CA LEU A 247 8.07 -3.82 5.60
C LEU A 247 8.37 -2.33 5.78
N ILE A 248 9.47 -2.00 6.48
CA ILE A 248 9.87 -0.62 6.76
C ILE A 248 10.42 0.05 5.51
N ALA A 249 11.32 -0.64 4.81
CA ALA A 249 12.00 -0.13 3.62
C ALA A 249 11.14 -0.15 2.36
N GLY A 250 10.06 -0.93 2.38
CA GLY A 250 9.24 -1.20 1.19
C GLY A 250 9.84 -2.26 0.28
N LYS A 251 9.05 -2.67 -0.71
CA LYS A 251 9.35 -3.80 -1.61
C LYS A 251 10.63 -3.65 -2.46
N VAL A 252 11.24 -2.47 -2.46
CA VAL A 252 12.46 -2.20 -3.25
C VAL A 252 13.66 -2.99 -2.71
N LEU A 253 13.79 -3.11 -1.40
CA LEU A 253 14.88 -3.88 -0.77
C LEU A 253 14.68 -5.39 -0.88
N ALA A 254 13.45 -5.87 -0.87
CA ALA A 254 13.16 -7.27 -1.13
C ALA A 254 13.64 -7.71 -2.52
N LYS A 255 13.56 -6.81 -3.53
CA LYS A 255 14.13 -7.04 -4.86
C LYS A 255 15.66 -7.05 -4.88
N ALA A 256 16.32 -6.21 -4.08
CA ALA A 256 17.79 -6.19 -4.00
C ALA A 256 18.32 -7.45 -3.31
N GLY A 257 17.71 -7.93 -2.23
CA GLY A 257 18.02 -9.21 -1.61
C GLY A 257 17.73 -10.40 -2.53
N PHE A 258 16.62 -10.39 -3.25
CA PHE A 258 16.28 -11.38 -4.28
C PHE A 258 17.25 -11.34 -5.47
N LEU A 259 17.71 -10.14 -5.88
CA LEU A 259 18.73 -10.01 -6.92
C LEU A 259 20.09 -10.59 -6.48
N ALA A 260 20.46 -10.40 -5.21
CA ALA A 260 21.69 -11.02 -4.66
C ALA A 260 21.59 -12.55 -4.61
N VAL A 261 20.42 -13.10 -4.28
CA VAL A 261 20.13 -14.54 -4.36
C VAL A 261 20.13 -15.01 -5.81
N LEU A 262 19.51 -14.26 -6.74
CA LEU A 262 19.55 -14.54 -8.18
C LEU A 262 20.98 -14.51 -8.72
N LEU A 263 21.81 -13.56 -8.33
CA LEU A 263 23.22 -13.49 -8.75
C LEU A 263 24.04 -14.65 -8.17
N LYS A 264 23.77 -15.03 -6.91
CA LYS A 264 24.48 -16.15 -6.26
C LYS A 264 24.06 -17.52 -6.82
N PHE A 265 22.78 -17.68 -7.19
CA PHE A 265 22.23 -18.93 -7.71
C PHE A 265 21.80 -18.84 -9.19
N GLY A 266 22.01 -17.71 -9.85
CA GLY A 266 21.52 -17.41 -11.20
C GLY A 266 21.99 -18.41 -12.26
N LYS A 267 23.21 -18.94 -12.13
CA LYS A 267 23.72 -20.01 -13.01
C LYS A 267 22.84 -21.26 -12.96
N PHE A 268 22.27 -21.62 -11.82
CA PHE A 268 21.39 -22.79 -11.68
C PHE A 268 19.98 -22.50 -12.20
N ILE A 269 19.50 -21.25 -12.04
CA ILE A 269 18.20 -20.80 -12.56
C ILE A 269 18.24 -20.73 -14.09
N ILE A 270 19.33 -20.22 -14.69
CA ILE A 270 19.51 -20.17 -16.15
C ILE A 270 19.53 -21.57 -16.73
N ILE A 271 20.21 -22.53 -16.08
CA ILE A 271 20.23 -23.93 -16.52
C ILE A 271 18.82 -24.55 -16.44
N GLY A 272 18.06 -24.26 -15.37
CA GLY A 272 16.66 -24.72 -15.21
C GLY A 272 15.72 -24.13 -16.27
N ILE A 273 15.83 -22.85 -16.57
CA ILE A 273 15.03 -22.18 -17.62
C ILE A 273 15.42 -22.69 -19.02
N ALA A 274 16.70 -22.91 -19.30
CA ALA A 274 17.15 -23.47 -20.57
C ALA A 274 16.65 -24.89 -20.77
N ALA A 275 16.67 -25.72 -19.74
CA ALA A 275 16.11 -27.08 -19.77
C ALA A 275 14.59 -27.09 -20.02
N LEU A 276 13.85 -26.25 -19.29
CA LEU A 276 12.38 -26.08 -19.46
C LEU A 276 12.04 -25.47 -20.82
N GLY A 277 12.80 -24.46 -21.28
CA GLY A 277 12.64 -23.84 -22.60
C GLY A 277 12.87 -24.83 -23.74
N GLY A 278 13.84 -25.71 -23.60
CA GLY A 278 14.12 -26.79 -24.58
C GLY A 278 12.97 -27.80 -24.67
N ILE A 279 12.34 -28.14 -23.54
CA ILE A 279 11.16 -29.03 -23.49
C ILE A 279 9.94 -28.37 -24.13
N ILE A 280 9.67 -27.12 -23.78
CA ILE A 280 8.57 -26.31 -24.34
C ILE A 280 8.74 -26.10 -25.83
N PHE A 281 9.95 -25.75 -26.30
CA PHE A 281 10.26 -25.58 -27.73
C PHE A 281 10.08 -26.87 -28.51
N LYS A 282 10.47 -28.01 -27.93
CA LYS A 282 10.30 -29.35 -28.57
C LYS A 282 8.83 -29.73 -28.66
N PHE A 283 8.00 -29.32 -27.68
CA PHE A 283 6.55 -29.56 -27.68
C PHE A 283 5.85 -28.73 -28.77
N PHE A 284 6.19 -27.47 -28.91
CA PHE A 284 5.63 -26.58 -29.94
C PHE A 284 6.11 -26.98 -31.35
N LYS A 285 7.35 -27.47 -31.51
CA LYS A 285 7.87 -27.94 -32.81
C LYS A 285 7.20 -29.22 -33.28
N ARG A 286 6.73 -30.09 -32.36
CA ARG A 286 5.95 -31.26 -32.70
C ARG A 286 4.55 -30.91 -33.23
N LYS A 287 3.85 -29.93 -32.60
CA LYS A 287 2.52 -29.49 -33.06
C LYS A 287 2.53 -28.88 -34.49
N LYS A 288 3.62 -28.21 -34.90
CA LYS A 288 3.70 -27.63 -36.25
C LYS A 288 3.93 -28.65 -37.37
N LYS A 289 4.30 -29.90 -37.04
CA LYS A 289 4.55 -30.95 -38.05
C LYS A 289 3.30 -31.74 -38.41
N ASP A 290 2.26 -31.69 -37.58
CA ASP A 290 0.98 -32.42 -37.78
C ASP A 290 -0.10 -31.56 -38.46
N GLU A 291 0.16 -30.27 -38.73
CA GLU A 291 -0.81 -29.34 -39.35
C GLU A 291 -0.60 -29.08 -40.85
N LEU A 292 0.33 -29.74 -41.50
CA LEU A 292 0.66 -29.49 -42.92
C LEU A 292 0.49 -30.73 -43.81
N VAL A 293 -0.65 -31.43 -43.69
CA VAL A 293 -1.11 -32.32 -44.78
C VAL A 293 -2.63 -32.16 -44.89
N TYR A 294 -3.07 -31.07 -45.52
CA TYR A 294 -4.38 -30.98 -46.10
C TYR A 294 -4.20 -31.02 -47.62
N GLU A 295 -4.32 -32.21 -48.18
CA GLU A 295 -4.41 -32.42 -49.64
C GLU A 295 -5.75 -31.88 -50.11
N ALA A 296 -5.75 -30.86 -50.95
CA ALA A 296 -6.94 -30.35 -51.61
C ALA A 296 -7.47 -31.38 -52.60
N PRO A 297 -8.76 -31.67 -52.64
CA PRO A 297 -9.34 -32.57 -53.65
C PRO A 297 -9.27 -31.95 -55.03
N PRO A 298 -9.11 -32.77 -56.13
CA PRO A 298 -8.98 -32.28 -57.50
C PRO A 298 -10.24 -31.61 -57.99
N ALA A 299 -10.07 -30.45 -58.63
CA ALA A 299 -11.12 -29.72 -59.31
C ALA A 299 -11.57 -30.50 -60.56
N GLY A 300 -12.84 -30.80 -60.63
CA GLY A 300 -13.44 -31.25 -61.89
C GLY A 300 -14.52 -32.31 -61.73
N GLN A 301 -15.78 -31.83 -61.68
CA GLN A 301 -16.93 -32.32 -62.48
C GLN A 301 -18.23 -31.68 -61.95
N LEU A 302 -18.74 -30.70 -62.70
CA LEU A 302 -20.11 -30.26 -62.62
C LEU A 302 -20.98 -31.29 -63.37
N PRO A 303 -22.08 -31.80 -62.82
CA PRO A 303 -23.08 -32.47 -63.64
C PRO A 303 -23.99 -31.42 -64.26
N ASN A 304 -24.13 -31.50 -65.60
CA ASN A 304 -25.19 -30.83 -66.37
C ASN A 304 -26.57 -31.40 -65.98
N SER A 305 -27.52 -30.49 -65.93
CA SER A 305 -28.94 -30.46 -66.20
C SER A 305 -29.72 -29.87 -65.05
#